data_fea1e8856cef289f2ac1a2f57c73eee2
#
_entry.id   fea1e8856cef289f2ac1a2f57c73eee2
#
_cell.length_a   1.000
_cell.length_b   1.000
_cell.length_c   1.000
_cell.angle_alpha   90.00
_cell.angle_beta   90.00
_cell.angle_gamma   90.00
#
_symmetry.space_group_name_H-M   'P 1'
#
loop_
_entity.id
_entity.type
_entity.pdbx_description
1 polymer ?
#
loop_
_entity_poly.entity_id
_entity_poly.type
_entity_poly.pdbx_seq_one_letter_code
_entity_poly.pdbx_strand_id
1 'polypeptide(L)'
;PSEMCIRDRHFGNVAEMKTGEGKTLTSVLPAYLNALSGKGVHIVTVNDYLAKRDAEMMGRVHHFLGLEVGVILSEMRPAERKKAYDADITYGTNNELGFDYLRDNMTRSVNDIVQRGHNYAIVAGVDSILIDEARTPLIISGPVDGSSQFYNVFAQLAPRMREGIHYEVDQRKRTVGISEEGVEFVEDQLGIDNLYAPEHSQLVSYLNNAIKAKELFERDKDYIIRQGEVMIVDGFTGRVLPGRRYNEGMHQAIEAKERVEIKNENQTLATVTLQNYFRLYDKLSGMTGTAETEAAELHQIYKMDVVQIPPHRPHQRTDRDDLIYKTQEAKFAAVADDIAEHVAKGQPVLVGTTSVERSEYLSQLLTRKGVEHNVLNAKHHEEEGRIIAEAGLPGNVTVSTNMAGRGTDIVLGGNPEVLLDAKLQ
;
A
#
# COMPACT_ATOMS: atom_id res chain seq x y z
N PRO A 1 -28.68 -10.90 17.89
CA PRO A 1 -27.74 -10.32 16.91
C PRO A 1 -26.41 -11.09 16.83
N SER A 2 -25.78 -11.42 17.98
CA SER A 2 -24.49 -12.13 18.00
C SER A 2 -24.53 -13.51 17.34
N GLU A 3 -25.58 -14.27 17.53
CA GLU A 3 -25.77 -15.60 16.93
C GLU A 3 -25.82 -15.52 15.40
N MET A 4 -26.54 -14.57 14.82
CA MET A 4 -26.58 -14.33 13.38
C MET A 4 -25.18 -14.04 12.84
N CYS A 5 -24.47 -13.16 13.48
CA CYS A 5 -23.11 -12.74 13.14
C CYS A 5 -22.13 -13.91 13.09
N ILE A 6 -22.20 -14.81 14.06
CA ILE A 6 -21.36 -16.00 14.16
C ILE A 6 -21.70 -16.98 13.04
N ARG A 7 -22.99 -17.27 12.88
CA ARG A 7 -23.51 -18.18 11.85
C ARG A 7 -23.11 -17.73 10.45
N ASP A 8 -23.35 -16.45 10.13
CA ASP A 8 -23.16 -15.96 8.78
C ASP A 8 -21.69 -15.92 8.39
N ARG A 9 -20.79 -15.60 9.33
CA ARG A 9 -19.34 -15.74 9.08
C ARG A 9 -18.92 -17.19 8.92
N HIS A 10 -19.47 -18.11 9.69
CA HIS A 10 -19.18 -19.53 9.52
C HIS A 10 -19.61 -20.04 8.15
N PHE A 11 -20.70 -19.54 7.60
CA PHE A 11 -21.18 -19.90 6.27
C PHE A 11 -20.52 -19.14 5.11
N GLY A 12 -19.55 -18.28 5.38
CA GLY A 12 -18.80 -17.59 4.34
C GLY A 12 -19.46 -16.31 3.83
N ASN A 13 -20.21 -15.60 4.68
CA ASN A 13 -20.84 -14.33 4.38
C ASN A 13 -20.13 -13.16 5.04
N VAL A 14 -20.51 -11.96 4.62
CA VAL A 14 -20.10 -10.70 5.26
C VAL A 14 -21.15 -10.30 6.28
N ALA A 15 -20.76 -10.19 7.55
CA ALA A 15 -21.60 -9.62 8.59
C ALA A 15 -21.39 -8.10 8.65
N GLU A 16 -22.41 -7.34 8.26
CA GLU A 16 -22.41 -5.89 8.45
C GLU A 16 -22.92 -5.58 9.86
N MET A 17 -21.99 -5.14 10.71
CA MET A 17 -22.25 -4.68 12.07
C MET A 17 -21.78 -3.24 12.22
N LYS A 18 -22.61 -2.39 12.78
CA LYS A 18 -22.24 -0.99 13.01
C LYS A 18 -21.03 -0.88 13.95
N THR A 19 -20.34 0.25 13.89
CA THR A 19 -19.19 0.55 14.74
C THR A 19 -19.54 0.44 16.22
N GLY A 20 -18.67 -0.17 17.02
CA GLY A 20 -18.90 -0.35 18.46
C GLY A 20 -19.76 -1.55 18.86
N GLU A 21 -20.24 -2.35 17.91
CA GLU A 21 -21.09 -3.51 18.18
C GLU A 21 -20.32 -4.81 18.52
N GLY A 22 -18.99 -4.74 18.63
CA GLY A 22 -18.15 -5.85 19.09
C GLY A 22 -17.72 -6.82 17.99
N LYS A 23 -17.45 -6.33 16.78
CA LYS A 23 -16.99 -7.15 15.65
C LYS A 23 -15.77 -8.02 15.97
N THR A 24 -14.78 -7.48 16.65
CA THR A 24 -13.54 -8.18 17.00
C THR A 24 -13.82 -9.35 17.93
N LEU A 25 -14.61 -9.14 18.98
CA LEU A 25 -14.96 -10.19 19.95
C LEU A 25 -15.80 -11.29 19.30
N THR A 26 -16.80 -10.93 18.52
CA THR A 26 -17.69 -11.93 17.86
C THR A 26 -16.96 -12.76 16.81
N SER A 27 -15.83 -12.29 16.26
CA SER A 27 -15.01 -13.05 15.31
C SER A 27 -14.31 -14.25 15.96
N VAL A 28 -14.13 -14.26 17.25
CA VAL A 28 -13.51 -15.35 18.01
C VAL A 28 -14.26 -16.67 17.81
N LEU A 29 -15.57 -16.65 17.82
CA LEU A 29 -16.37 -17.87 17.76
C LEU A 29 -16.28 -18.60 16.41
N PRO A 30 -16.46 -17.98 15.24
CA PRO A 30 -16.23 -18.62 13.98
C PRO A 30 -14.76 -18.99 13.73
N ALA A 31 -13.82 -18.18 14.24
CA ALA A 31 -12.39 -18.49 14.17
C ALA A 31 -12.07 -19.77 14.96
N TYR A 32 -12.53 -19.86 16.20
CA TYR A 32 -12.38 -21.04 17.04
C TYR A 32 -12.94 -22.29 16.38
N LEU A 33 -14.19 -22.24 15.93
CA LEU A 33 -14.88 -23.38 15.33
C LEU A 33 -14.12 -23.90 14.11
N ASN A 34 -13.65 -23.01 13.23
CA ASN A 34 -12.94 -23.42 12.02
C ASN A 34 -11.47 -23.83 12.31
N ALA A 35 -10.86 -23.32 13.38
CA ALA A 35 -9.52 -23.73 13.81
C ALA A 35 -9.47 -25.17 14.31
N LEU A 36 -10.58 -25.72 14.80
CA LEU A 36 -10.69 -27.13 15.25
C LEU A 36 -10.41 -28.15 14.13
N SER A 37 -10.49 -27.75 12.88
CA SER A 37 -10.11 -28.59 11.74
C SER A 37 -8.61 -28.88 11.67
N GLY A 38 -7.79 -28.12 12.36
CA GLY A 38 -6.32 -28.20 12.31
C GLY A 38 -5.69 -27.61 11.02
N LYS A 39 -6.50 -27.04 10.12
CA LYS A 39 -6.04 -26.52 8.83
C LYS A 39 -5.63 -25.05 8.86
N GLY A 40 -5.86 -24.34 9.97
CA GLY A 40 -5.54 -22.96 10.18
C GLY A 40 -6.62 -21.97 9.78
N VAL A 41 -6.66 -20.86 10.50
CA VAL A 41 -7.55 -19.73 10.26
C VAL A 41 -6.74 -18.46 10.20
N HIS A 42 -6.99 -17.62 9.20
CA HIS A 42 -6.36 -16.30 9.09
C HIS A 42 -7.38 -15.21 9.41
N ILE A 43 -7.01 -14.29 10.30
CA ILE A 43 -7.77 -13.07 10.59
C ILE A 43 -7.03 -11.91 9.96
N VAL A 44 -7.66 -11.28 8.98
CA VAL A 44 -7.01 -10.24 8.15
C VAL A 44 -7.46 -8.86 8.57
N THR A 45 -6.51 -7.98 8.84
CA THR A 45 -6.73 -6.59 9.25
C THR A 45 -6.04 -5.61 8.29
N VAL A 46 -6.34 -4.32 8.43
CA VAL A 46 -5.83 -3.28 7.52
C VAL A 46 -4.40 -2.82 7.84
N ASN A 47 -3.90 -3.02 9.07
CA ASN A 47 -2.55 -2.62 9.47
C ASN A 47 -1.96 -3.50 10.56
N ASP A 48 -0.64 -3.41 10.75
CA ASP A 48 0.12 -4.21 11.73
C ASP A 48 -0.31 -3.93 13.17
N TYR A 49 -0.67 -2.69 13.48
CA TYR A 49 -1.13 -2.33 14.82
C TYR A 49 -2.38 -3.12 15.22
N LEU A 50 -3.38 -3.16 14.33
CA LEU A 50 -4.61 -3.92 14.58
C LEU A 50 -4.34 -5.42 14.64
N ALA A 51 -3.48 -5.94 13.76
CA ALA A 51 -3.11 -7.35 13.78
C ALA A 51 -2.50 -7.74 15.13
N LYS A 52 -1.55 -6.96 15.62
CA LYS A 52 -0.90 -7.19 16.92
C LYS A 52 -1.88 -7.05 18.08
N ARG A 53 -2.63 -5.95 18.14
CA ARG A 53 -3.62 -5.69 19.18
C ARG A 53 -4.66 -6.81 19.28
N ASP A 54 -5.24 -7.17 18.14
CA ASP A 54 -6.30 -8.19 18.10
C ASP A 54 -5.76 -9.59 18.44
N ALA A 55 -4.55 -9.92 17.99
CA ALA A 55 -3.87 -11.16 18.35
C ALA A 55 -3.59 -11.24 19.86
N GLU A 56 -3.17 -10.15 20.48
CA GLU A 56 -2.91 -10.10 21.93
C GLU A 56 -4.21 -10.20 22.74
N MET A 57 -5.23 -9.42 22.39
CA MET A 57 -6.51 -9.39 23.13
C MET A 57 -7.30 -10.68 22.94
N MET A 58 -7.54 -11.09 21.70
CA MET A 58 -8.34 -12.28 21.40
C MET A 58 -7.53 -13.55 21.61
N GLY A 59 -6.21 -13.47 21.51
CA GLY A 59 -5.28 -14.57 21.81
C GLY A 59 -5.44 -15.11 23.23
N ARG A 60 -5.75 -14.27 24.19
CA ARG A 60 -6.05 -14.72 25.57
C ARG A 60 -7.23 -15.68 25.61
N VAL A 61 -8.28 -15.38 24.86
CA VAL A 61 -9.47 -16.24 24.76
C VAL A 61 -9.13 -17.55 24.05
N HIS A 62 -8.41 -17.48 22.92
CA HIS A 62 -8.02 -18.66 22.15
C HIS A 62 -7.07 -19.57 22.93
N HIS A 63 -6.09 -19.00 23.64
CA HIS A 63 -5.19 -19.78 24.50
C HIS A 63 -5.94 -20.45 25.65
N PHE A 64 -6.90 -19.77 26.28
CA PHE A 64 -7.76 -20.35 27.30
C PHE A 64 -8.53 -21.57 26.75
N LEU A 65 -8.91 -21.54 25.48
CA LEU A 65 -9.60 -22.62 24.79
C LEU A 65 -8.63 -23.68 24.19
N GLY A 66 -7.35 -23.55 24.45
CA GLY A 66 -6.33 -24.54 24.04
C GLY A 66 -5.78 -24.36 22.61
N LEU A 67 -5.99 -23.19 21.98
CA LEU A 67 -5.49 -22.91 20.64
C LEU A 67 -4.23 -22.04 20.67
N GLU A 68 -3.34 -22.28 19.69
CA GLU A 68 -2.18 -21.45 19.42
C GLU A 68 -2.54 -20.27 18.51
N VAL A 69 -2.00 -19.08 18.83
CA VAL A 69 -2.21 -17.85 18.05
C VAL A 69 -0.88 -17.28 17.59
N GLY A 70 -0.78 -16.98 16.31
CA GLY A 70 0.35 -16.29 15.69
C GLY A 70 -0.06 -14.93 15.14
N VAL A 71 0.93 -14.07 14.92
CA VAL A 71 0.77 -12.78 14.24
C VAL A 71 1.88 -12.57 13.23
N ILE A 72 1.51 -12.06 12.05
CA ILE A 72 2.45 -11.69 10.99
C ILE A 72 2.57 -10.16 10.96
N LEU A 73 3.80 -9.68 11.17
CA LEU A 73 4.17 -8.27 11.15
C LEU A 73 5.26 -8.02 10.09
N SER A 74 5.38 -6.78 9.62
CA SER A 74 6.27 -6.41 8.51
C SER A 74 7.74 -6.75 8.71
N GLU A 75 8.27 -6.61 9.92
CA GLU A 75 9.70 -6.80 10.23
C GLU A 75 10.10 -8.25 10.53
N MET A 76 9.19 -9.22 10.43
CA MET A 76 9.45 -10.61 10.81
C MET A 76 10.28 -11.36 9.78
N ARG A 77 11.21 -12.19 10.28
CA ARG A 77 12.02 -13.10 9.47
C ARG A 77 11.22 -14.34 9.02
N PRO A 78 11.64 -15.03 7.94
CA PRO A 78 10.90 -16.19 7.42
C PRO A 78 10.62 -17.29 8.45
N ALA A 79 11.57 -17.62 9.32
CA ALA A 79 11.39 -18.64 10.35
C ALA A 79 10.30 -18.27 11.38
N GLU A 80 10.23 -16.98 11.75
CA GLU A 80 9.19 -16.45 12.65
C GLU A 80 7.82 -16.47 11.98
N ARG A 81 7.76 -16.11 10.68
CA ARG A 81 6.53 -16.18 9.87
C ARG A 81 6.02 -17.61 9.76
N LYS A 82 6.90 -18.56 9.47
CA LYS A 82 6.53 -19.98 9.39
C LYS A 82 5.90 -20.48 10.69
N LYS A 83 6.51 -20.16 11.82
CA LYS A 83 5.97 -20.49 13.15
C LYS A 83 4.59 -19.87 13.38
N ALA A 84 4.39 -18.62 12.97
CA ALA A 84 3.11 -17.94 13.11
C ALA A 84 2.02 -18.54 12.21
N TYR A 85 2.34 -18.94 10.97
CA TYR A 85 1.40 -19.63 10.08
C TYR A 85 1.07 -21.06 10.53
N ASP A 86 1.96 -21.71 11.25
CA ASP A 86 1.73 -23.05 11.83
C ASP A 86 0.78 -23.02 13.04
N ALA A 87 0.52 -21.84 13.62
CA ALA A 87 -0.48 -21.66 14.67
C ALA A 87 -1.89 -21.97 14.17
N ASP A 88 -2.80 -22.25 15.10
CA ASP A 88 -4.20 -22.55 14.79
C ASP A 88 -4.92 -21.34 14.20
N ILE A 89 -4.61 -20.15 14.71
CA ILE A 89 -5.15 -18.88 14.25
C ILE A 89 -4.00 -17.89 14.04
N THR A 90 -3.96 -17.26 12.85
CA THR A 90 -2.93 -16.30 12.49
C THR A 90 -3.55 -14.97 12.11
N TYR A 91 -3.15 -13.91 12.82
CA TYR A 91 -3.50 -12.52 12.52
C TYR A 91 -2.47 -11.90 11.61
N GLY A 92 -2.89 -11.11 10.65
CA GLY A 92 -1.99 -10.37 9.75
C GLY A 92 -2.71 -9.39 8.85
N THR A 93 -1.94 -8.59 8.11
CA THR A 93 -2.52 -7.71 7.10
C THR A 93 -2.67 -8.41 5.76
N ASN A 94 -3.59 -7.91 4.93
CA ASN A 94 -3.75 -8.37 3.55
C ASN A 94 -2.43 -8.33 2.77
N ASN A 95 -1.65 -7.26 2.93
CA ASN A 95 -0.39 -7.08 2.24
C ASN A 95 0.65 -8.12 2.67
N GLU A 96 0.85 -8.31 3.98
CA GLU A 96 1.82 -9.28 4.49
C GLU A 96 1.48 -10.72 4.05
N LEU A 97 0.22 -11.10 4.17
CA LEU A 97 -0.23 -12.42 3.73
C LEU A 97 -0.07 -12.62 2.22
N GLY A 98 -0.42 -11.63 1.43
CA GLY A 98 -0.27 -11.67 -0.02
C GLY A 98 1.18 -11.67 -0.49
N PHE A 99 2.06 -10.90 0.13
CA PHE A 99 3.49 -10.92 -0.16
C PHE A 99 4.16 -12.23 0.27
N ASP A 100 3.77 -12.82 1.39
CA ASP A 100 4.25 -14.14 1.78
C ASP A 100 3.84 -15.21 0.77
N TYR A 101 2.61 -15.13 0.25
CA TYR A 101 2.18 -16.00 -0.84
C TYR A 101 3.05 -15.84 -2.11
N LEU A 102 3.35 -14.61 -2.52
CA LEU A 102 4.23 -14.38 -3.66
C LEU A 102 5.64 -14.92 -3.41
N ARG A 103 6.21 -14.67 -2.23
CA ARG A 103 7.54 -15.18 -1.86
C ARG A 103 7.58 -16.71 -1.84
N ASP A 104 6.55 -17.35 -1.31
CA ASP A 104 6.44 -18.80 -1.30
C ASP A 104 6.44 -19.40 -2.71
N ASN A 105 5.79 -18.75 -3.67
CA ASN A 105 5.78 -19.18 -5.06
C ASN A 105 7.10 -18.93 -5.82
N MET A 106 8.02 -18.17 -5.22
CA MET A 106 9.34 -17.90 -5.79
C MET A 106 10.44 -18.77 -5.17
N THR A 107 10.15 -19.52 -4.11
CA THR A 107 11.13 -20.36 -3.42
C THR A 107 11.56 -21.55 -4.28
N ARG A 108 12.80 -22.01 -4.06
CA ARG A 108 13.37 -23.19 -4.72
C ARG A 108 13.28 -24.46 -3.89
N SER A 109 12.93 -24.33 -2.63
CA SER A 109 12.81 -25.44 -1.67
C SER A 109 11.49 -25.38 -0.94
N VAL A 110 10.85 -26.52 -0.75
CA VAL A 110 9.62 -26.65 0.05
C VAL A 110 9.82 -26.21 1.50
N ASN A 111 11.06 -26.35 2.00
CA ASN A 111 11.40 -25.95 3.37
C ASN A 111 11.35 -24.43 3.59
N ASP A 112 11.47 -23.66 2.52
CA ASP A 112 11.45 -22.18 2.56
C ASP A 112 10.04 -21.61 2.51
N ILE A 113 9.02 -22.45 2.24
CA ILE A 113 7.62 -22.06 2.24
C ILE A 113 7.16 -21.78 3.67
N VAL A 114 6.58 -20.59 3.88
CA VAL A 114 6.14 -20.17 5.22
C VAL A 114 4.65 -20.42 5.46
N GLN A 115 3.80 -20.31 4.42
CA GLN A 115 2.36 -20.56 4.52
C GLN A 115 2.07 -22.05 4.37
N ARG A 116 1.08 -22.57 5.11
CA ARG A 116 0.69 -23.99 5.06
C ARG A 116 -0.65 -24.25 4.37
N GLY A 117 -1.20 -23.27 3.68
CA GLY A 117 -2.47 -23.37 2.96
C GLY A 117 -3.42 -22.23 3.27
N HIS A 118 -4.56 -22.24 2.59
CA HIS A 118 -5.58 -21.19 2.64
C HIS A 118 -6.95 -21.84 2.92
N ASN A 119 -7.18 -22.20 4.19
CA ASN A 119 -8.40 -22.89 4.59
C ASN A 119 -9.56 -21.91 4.82
N TYR A 120 -9.42 -21.04 5.82
CA TYR A 120 -10.45 -20.10 6.19
C TYR A 120 -9.86 -18.74 6.55
N ALA A 121 -10.45 -17.68 6.02
CA ALA A 121 -10.10 -16.33 6.40
C ALA A 121 -11.33 -15.51 6.81
N ILE A 122 -11.16 -14.71 7.84
CA ILE A 122 -12.09 -13.64 8.25
C ILE A 122 -11.44 -12.32 7.95
N VAL A 123 -12.03 -11.53 7.07
CA VAL A 123 -11.51 -10.21 6.67
C VAL A 123 -12.22 -9.12 7.48
N ALA A 124 -11.46 -8.39 8.28
CA ALA A 124 -11.94 -7.22 9.01
C ALA A 124 -11.82 -5.97 8.14
N GLY A 125 -12.92 -5.25 7.93
CA GLY A 125 -12.95 -4.11 7.01
C GLY A 125 -12.97 -4.52 5.54
N VAL A 126 -13.95 -5.32 5.17
CA VAL A 126 -14.13 -5.91 3.82
C VAL A 126 -14.15 -4.86 2.72
N ASP A 127 -14.83 -3.74 2.94
CA ASP A 127 -14.90 -2.60 2.04
C ASP A 127 -13.52 -2.03 1.72
N SER A 128 -12.67 -1.85 2.71
CA SER A 128 -11.29 -1.41 2.50
C SER A 128 -10.44 -2.46 1.80
N ILE A 129 -10.41 -3.68 2.32
CA ILE A 129 -9.44 -4.71 1.90
C ILE A 129 -9.84 -5.36 0.58
N LEU A 130 -11.11 -5.76 0.46
CA LEU A 130 -11.56 -6.53 -0.71
C LEU A 130 -12.02 -5.65 -1.88
N ILE A 131 -12.32 -4.38 -1.63
CA ILE A 131 -12.79 -3.45 -2.66
C ILE A 131 -11.72 -2.37 -2.92
N ASP A 132 -11.47 -1.47 -1.97
CA ASP A 132 -10.64 -0.29 -2.21
C ASP A 132 -9.16 -0.64 -2.46
N GLU A 133 -8.54 -1.40 -1.59
CA GLU A 133 -7.15 -1.82 -1.73
C GLU A 133 -6.95 -2.87 -2.84
N ALA A 134 -7.98 -3.65 -3.14
CA ALA A 134 -7.92 -4.68 -4.15
C ALA A 134 -7.79 -4.13 -5.59
N ARG A 135 -7.95 -2.84 -5.80
CA ARG A 135 -7.73 -2.17 -7.10
C ARG A 135 -6.26 -2.13 -7.51
N THR A 136 -5.34 -2.30 -6.57
CA THR A 136 -3.90 -2.30 -6.82
C THR A 136 -3.33 -3.68 -6.54
N PRO A 137 -2.63 -4.33 -7.50
CA PRO A 137 -2.02 -5.63 -7.28
C PRO A 137 -0.80 -5.52 -6.35
N LEU A 138 -0.47 -6.62 -5.67
CA LEU A 138 0.79 -6.80 -4.98
C LEU A 138 1.86 -7.21 -5.98
N ILE A 139 3.01 -6.56 -5.95
CA ILE A 139 4.10 -6.76 -6.91
C ILE A 139 5.41 -6.95 -6.16
N ILE A 140 6.15 -8.01 -6.49
CA ILE A 140 7.56 -8.15 -6.14
C ILE A 140 8.38 -7.82 -7.38
N SER A 141 9.26 -6.85 -7.27
CA SER A 141 10.20 -6.49 -8.32
C SER A 141 11.64 -6.72 -7.85
N GLY A 142 12.51 -6.97 -8.81
CA GLY A 142 13.92 -7.16 -8.55
C GLY A 142 14.78 -6.55 -9.65
N PRO A 143 16.07 -6.31 -9.38
CA PRO A 143 16.97 -5.74 -10.35
C PRO A 143 17.17 -6.70 -11.53
N VAL A 144 17.30 -6.13 -12.73
CA VAL A 144 17.73 -6.86 -13.92
C VAL A 144 19.25 -7.04 -13.84
N ASP A 145 19.71 -8.27 -13.71
CA ASP A 145 21.14 -8.57 -13.62
C ASP A 145 21.87 -8.26 -14.93
N GLY A 146 23.07 -7.66 -14.82
CA GLY A 146 24.05 -7.54 -15.90
C GLY A 146 23.88 -6.40 -16.90
N SER A 147 22.85 -5.56 -16.78
CA SER A 147 22.57 -4.48 -17.76
C SER A 147 23.52 -3.28 -17.64
N SER A 148 24.02 -2.95 -16.46
CA SER A 148 24.87 -1.78 -16.23
C SER A 148 26.19 -1.81 -17.04
N GLN A 149 26.75 -2.99 -17.26
CA GLN A 149 27.96 -3.17 -18.04
C GLN A 149 27.76 -2.75 -19.50
N PHE A 150 26.65 -3.13 -20.11
CA PHE A 150 26.34 -2.77 -21.50
C PHE A 150 26.07 -1.27 -21.66
N TYR A 151 25.38 -0.64 -20.73
CA TYR A 151 25.20 0.82 -20.77
C TYR A 151 26.53 1.56 -20.78
N ASN A 152 27.51 1.14 -19.99
CA ASN A 152 28.85 1.74 -19.96
C ASN A 152 29.60 1.51 -21.26
N VAL A 153 29.54 0.31 -21.83
CA VAL A 153 30.19 0.00 -23.12
C VAL A 153 29.68 0.93 -24.21
N PHE A 154 28.37 1.05 -24.38
CA PHE A 154 27.79 1.90 -25.42
C PHE A 154 27.93 3.40 -25.12
N ALA A 155 27.96 3.81 -23.84
CA ALA A 155 28.29 5.18 -23.47
C ALA A 155 29.73 5.60 -23.88
N GLN A 156 30.65 4.65 -23.98
CA GLN A 156 32.01 4.88 -24.49
C GLN A 156 32.09 4.84 -26.02
N LEU A 157 31.23 4.05 -26.67
CA LEU A 157 31.19 3.96 -28.13
C LEU A 157 30.49 5.15 -28.80
N ALA A 158 29.36 5.59 -28.26
CA ALA A 158 28.54 6.63 -28.87
C ALA A 158 29.30 7.95 -29.15
N PRO A 159 30.19 8.47 -28.31
CA PRO A 159 30.98 9.67 -28.59
C PRO A 159 31.93 9.53 -29.80
N ARG A 160 32.31 8.30 -30.12
CA ARG A 160 33.19 7.99 -31.26
C ARG A 160 32.45 7.87 -32.59
N MET A 161 31.13 7.73 -32.52
CA MET A 161 30.26 7.69 -33.68
C MET A 161 29.86 9.10 -34.13
N ARG A 162 29.65 9.30 -35.45
CA ARG A 162 29.35 10.61 -36.03
C ARG A 162 28.00 10.59 -36.74
N GLU A 163 27.21 11.64 -36.48
CA GLU A 163 26.01 11.91 -37.25
C GLU A 163 26.31 12.09 -38.74
N GLY A 164 25.42 11.61 -39.60
CA GLY A 164 25.57 11.66 -41.06
C GLY A 164 26.46 10.56 -41.64
N ILE A 165 27.26 9.86 -40.82
CA ILE A 165 28.07 8.69 -41.22
C ILE A 165 27.54 7.43 -40.55
N HIS A 166 27.52 7.39 -39.23
CA HIS A 166 27.17 6.20 -38.46
C HIS A 166 25.69 6.17 -38.06
N TYR A 167 25.02 7.30 -38.03
CA TYR A 167 23.60 7.43 -37.68
C TYR A 167 23.00 8.75 -38.17
N GLU A 168 21.67 8.78 -38.27
CA GLU A 168 20.87 9.97 -38.57
C GLU A 168 19.98 10.30 -37.34
N VAL A 169 19.73 11.61 -37.12
CA VAL A 169 18.90 12.09 -36.02
C VAL A 169 17.69 12.85 -36.55
N ASP A 170 16.49 12.43 -36.16
CA ASP A 170 15.26 13.20 -36.38
C ASP A 170 14.86 13.93 -35.06
N GLN A 171 15.19 15.20 -34.99
CA GLN A 171 14.90 16.03 -33.82
C GLN A 171 13.39 16.20 -33.56
N ARG A 172 12.57 16.20 -34.60
CA ARG A 172 11.12 16.38 -34.46
C ARG A 172 10.45 15.13 -33.89
N LYS A 173 10.83 13.97 -34.39
CA LYS A 173 10.31 12.69 -33.92
C LYS A 173 11.05 12.15 -32.71
N ARG A 174 12.16 12.78 -32.32
CA ARG A 174 13.06 12.32 -31.25
C ARG A 174 13.51 10.86 -31.48
N THR A 175 13.92 10.54 -32.69
CA THR A 175 14.38 9.21 -33.06
C THR A 175 15.79 9.27 -33.65
N VAL A 176 16.50 8.14 -33.59
CA VAL A 176 17.79 7.94 -34.24
C VAL A 176 17.72 6.69 -35.11
N GLY A 177 18.38 6.72 -36.28
CA GLY A 177 18.51 5.58 -37.19
C GLY A 177 19.99 5.28 -37.41
N ILE A 178 20.39 4.03 -37.22
CA ILE A 178 21.77 3.59 -37.37
C ILE A 178 21.99 3.21 -38.87
N SER A 179 23.05 3.76 -39.48
CA SER A 179 23.44 3.44 -40.85
C SER A 179 24.17 2.09 -40.93
N GLU A 180 24.40 1.59 -42.16
CA GLU A 180 25.21 0.38 -42.39
C GLU A 180 26.64 0.59 -41.82
N GLU A 181 27.26 1.74 -42.08
CA GLU A 181 28.57 2.10 -41.54
C GLU A 181 28.57 2.15 -40.00
N GLY A 182 27.46 2.58 -39.40
CA GLY A 182 27.29 2.56 -37.95
C GLY A 182 27.22 1.15 -37.39
N VAL A 183 26.51 0.25 -38.06
CA VAL A 183 26.42 -1.17 -37.70
C VAL A 183 27.81 -1.82 -37.80
N GLU A 184 28.52 -1.65 -38.93
CA GLU A 184 29.87 -2.17 -39.10
C GLU A 184 30.84 -1.67 -38.03
N PHE A 185 30.79 -0.38 -37.71
CA PHE A 185 31.61 0.19 -36.66
C PHE A 185 31.37 -0.47 -35.30
N VAL A 186 30.11 -0.69 -34.90
CA VAL A 186 29.77 -1.32 -33.63
C VAL A 186 30.16 -2.80 -33.61
N GLU A 187 29.92 -3.53 -34.71
CA GLU A 187 30.32 -4.93 -34.87
C GLU A 187 31.83 -5.09 -34.69
N ASP A 188 32.62 -4.25 -35.34
CA ASP A 188 34.08 -4.23 -35.21
C ASP A 188 34.56 -3.94 -33.79
N GLN A 189 33.92 -2.97 -33.12
CA GLN A 189 34.30 -2.58 -31.76
C GLN A 189 33.94 -3.63 -30.71
N LEU A 190 32.85 -4.37 -30.93
CA LEU A 190 32.38 -5.41 -30.02
C LEU A 190 32.94 -6.80 -30.38
N GLY A 191 33.54 -6.96 -31.56
CA GLY A 191 34.03 -8.25 -32.04
C GLY A 191 32.92 -9.27 -32.31
N ILE A 192 31.78 -8.80 -32.81
CA ILE A 192 30.62 -9.62 -33.20
C ILE A 192 30.39 -9.59 -34.69
N ASP A 193 29.85 -10.68 -35.25
CA ASP A 193 29.66 -10.82 -36.71
C ASP A 193 28.35 -10.18 -37.21
N ASN A 194 27.29 -10.19 -36.36
CA ASN A 194 25.99 -9.65 -36.74
C ASN A 194 25.28 -9.03 -35.54
N LEU A 195 25.14 -7.71 -35.52
CA LEU A 195 24.47 -6.96 -34.49
C LEU A 195 22.96 -7.29 -34.40
N TYR A 196 22.35 -7.62 -35.54
CA TYR A 196 20.90 -7.93 -35.59
C TYR A 196 20.59 -9.42 -35.42
N ALA A 197 21.55 -10.25 -35.06
CA ALA A 197 21.30 -11.63 -34.68
C ALA A 197 20.39 -11.69 -33.43
N PRO A 198 19.52 -12.72 -33.31
CA PRO A 198 18.59 -12.81 -32.17
C PRO A 198 19.27 -12.74 -30.79
N GLU A 199 20.45 -13.31 -30.66
CA GLU A 199 21.26 -13.28 -29.42
C GLU A 199 21.76 -11.88 -29.05
N HIS A 200 21.86 -10.96 -30.06
CA HIS A 200 22.33 -9.59 -29.89
C HIS A 200 21.19 -8.55 -29.89
N SER A 201 19.93 -8.98 -29.91
CA SER A 201 18.78 -8.08 -30.02
C SER A 201 18.73 -6.99 -28.92
N GLN A 202 19.19 -7.31 -27.71
CA GLN A 202 19.29 -6.34 -26.63
C GLN A 202 20.35 -5.26 -26.86
N LEU A 203 21.46 -5.60 -27.58
CA LEU A 203 22.54 -4.66 -27.84
C LEU A 203 22.09 -3.50 -28.74
N VAL A 204 21.17 -3.76 -29.66
CA VAL A 204 20.58 -2.71 -30.51
C VAL A 204 19.85 -1.66 -29.69
N SER A 205 19.13 -2.10 -28.65
CA SER A 205 18.42 -1.19 -27.73
C SER A 205 19.39 -0.33 -26.91
N TYR A 206 20.46 -0.93 -26.37
CA TYR A 206 21.49 -0.18 -25.64
C TYR A 206 22.19 0.84 -26.53
N LEU A 207 22.51 0.47 -27.75
CA LEU A 207 23.13 1.36 -28.75
C LEU A 207 22.23 2.55 -29.10
N ASN A 208 20.96 2.29 -29.43
CA ASN A 208 19.98 3.33 -29.70
C ASN A 208 19.84 4.31 -28.55
N ASN A 209 19.74 3.80 -27.34
CA ASN A 209 19.62 4.64 -26.12
C ASN A 209 20.88 5.47 -25.88
N ALA A 210 22.06 4.92 -26.11
CA ALA A 210 23.33 5.66 -25.98
C ALA A 210 23.42 6.82 -26.96
N ILE A 211 23.02 6.61 -28.21
CA ILE A 211 23.00 7.65 -29.24
C ILE A 211 21.92 8.70 -28.94
N LYS A 212 20.73 8.29 -28.52
CA LYS A 212 19.67 9.21 -28.08
C LYS A 212 20.11 10.04 -26.88
N ALA A 213 20.78 9.44 -25.91
CA ALA A 213 21.31 10.16 -24.75
C ALA A 213 22.31 11.24 -25.14
N LYS A 214 23.15 10.93 -26.16
CA LYS A 214 24.12 11.88 -26.71
C LYS A 214 23.46 13.04 -27.47
N GLU A 215 22.49 12.76 -28.35
CA GLU A 215 21.97 13.72 -29.33
C GLU A 215 20.65 14.39 -28.95
N LEU A 216 19.81 13.75 -28.13
CA LEU A 216 18.46 14.20 -27.85
C LEU A 216 18.25 14.65 -26.39
N PHE A 217 19.22 14.46 -25.52
CA PHE A 217 19.14 14.83 -24.10
C PHE A 217 20.33 15.67 -23.70
N GLU A 218 20.07 16.93 -23.33
CA GLU A 218 21.08 17.91 -22.92
C GLU A 218 21.09 18.10 -21.41
N ARG A 219 22.29 18.05 -20.82
CA ARG A 219 22.49 18.39 -19.43
C ARG A 219 22.14 19.87 -19.19
N ASP A 220 21.56 20.15 -18.02
CA ASP A 220 21.08 21.48 -17.58
C ASP A 220 19.89 22.02 -18.38
N LYS A 221 19.32 21.22 -19.25
CA LYS A 221 18.10 21.51 -20.02
C LYS A 221 17.04 20.42 -19.82
N ASP A 222 17.33 19.19 -20.23
CA ASP A 222 16.42 18.05 -20.08
C ASP A 222 16.58 17.35 -18.73
N TYR A 223 17.76 17.43 -18.15
CA TYR A 223 18.09 16.85 -16.83
C TYR A 223 19.23 17.62 -16.16
N ILE A 224 19.34 17.44 -14.85
CA ILE A 224 20.47 17.93 -14.05
C ILE A 224 21.13 16.78 -13.29
N ILE A 225 22.37 17.00 -12.84
CA ILE A 225 23.04 16.09 -11.91
C ILE A 225 23.04 16.74 -10.53
N ARG A 226 22.45 16.07 -9.57
CA ARG A 226 22.41 16.52 -8.18
C ARG A 226 22.75 15.36 -7.25
N GLN A 227 23.73 15.56 -6.38
CA GLN A 227 24.21 14.54 -5.44
C GLN A 227 24.60 13.21 -6.10
N GLY A 228 25.18 13.26 -7.34
CA GLY A 228 25.55 12.08 -8.10
C GLY A 228 24.42 11.36 -8.80
N GLU A 229 23.22 11.95 -8.85
CA GLU A 229 22.06 11.38 -9.51
C GLU A 229 21.56 12.25 -10.66
N VAL A 230 21.12 11.61 -11.75
CA VAL A 230 20.43 12.25 -12.86
C VAL A 230 18.98 12.51 -12.47
N MET A 231 18.55 13.75 -12.51
CA MET A 231 17.18 14.18 -12.22
C MET A 231 16.57 14.87 -13.43
N ILE A 232 15.34 14.48 -13.78
CA ILE A 232 14.59 15.04 -14.92
C ILE A 232 14.19 16.48 -14.61
N VAL A 233 14.30 17.36 -15.61
CA VAL A 233 13.74 18.71 -15.58
C VAL A 233 12.50 18.75 -16.47
N ASP A 234 11.41 19.26 -15.91
CA ASP A 234 10.17 19.49 -16.66
C ASP A 234 10.37 20.62 -17.67
N GLY A 235 10.21 20.33 -18.96
CA GLY A 235 10.41 21.28 -20.04
C GLY A 235 9.46 22.48 -20.06
N PHE A 236 8.31 22.37 -19.38
CA PHE A 236 7.33 23.47 -19.29
C PHE A 236 7.56 24.36 -18.08
N THR A 237 7.85 23.78 -16.93
CA THR A 237 7.97 24.51 -15.66
C THR A 237 9.40 24.80 -15.24
N GLY A 238 10.37 24.12 -15.86
CA GLY A 238 11.78 24.16 -15.46
C GLY A 238 12.06 23.55 -14.09
N ARG A 239 11.08 22.85 -13.50
CA ARG A 239 11.20 22.23 -12.18
C ARG A 239 11.84 20.86 -12.27
N VAL A 240 12.65 20.54 -11.27
CA VAL A 240 13.19 19.20 -11.08
C VAL A 240 12.05 18.28 -10.63
N LEU A 241 11.96 17.09 -11.23
CA LEU A 241 10.97 16.06 -10.92
C LEU A 241 11.63 14.93 -10.10
N PRO A 242 11.64 15.01 -8.75
CA PRO A 242 12.29 14.01 -7.92
C PRO A 242 11.63 12.64 -8.07
N GLY A 243 12.44 11.59 -8.12
CA GLY A 243 11.98 10.20 -8.19
C GLY A 243 11.43 9.75 -9.55
N ARG A 244 11.27 10.66 -10.53
CA ARG A 244 10.92 10.29 -11.90
C ARG A 244 12.15 9.86 -12.68
N ARG A 245 11.96 8.86 -13.54
CA ARG A 245 13.00 8.33 -14.42
C ARG A 245 12.45 8.16 -15.84
N TYR A 246 13.30 8.35 -16.84
CA TYR A 246 12.97 8.02 -18.23
C TYR A 246 12.83 6.51 -18.39
N ASN A 247 11.90 6.08 -19.23
CA ASN A 247 11.56 4.68 -19.46
C ASN A 247 12.51 3.99 -20.43
N GLU A 248 12.38 2.67 -20.56
CA GLU A 248 13.01 1.83 -21.59
C GLU A 248 14.54 1.91 -21.63
N GLY A 249 15.17 2.03 -20.46
CA GLY A 249 16.63 2.11 -20.35
C GLY A 249 17.23 3.49 -20.69
N MET A 250 16.40 4.47 -21.01
CA MET A 250 16.88 5.81 -21.38
C MET A 250 17.58 6.52 -20.22
N HIS A 251 17.02 6.39 -19.00
CA HIS A 251 17.62 7.00 -17.82
C HIS A 251 18.99 6.41 -17.50
N GLN A 252 19.13 5.10 -17.59
CA GLN A 252 20.39 4.38 -17.42
C GLN A 252 21.43 4.78 -18.47
N ALA A 253 21.00 4.98 -19.71
CA ALA A 253 21.89 5.45 -20.79
C ALA A 253 22.43 6.87 -20.50
N ILE A 254 21.61 7.75 -19.92
CA ILE A 254 22.03 9.09 -19.48
C ILE A 254 22.96 9.00 -18.27
N GLU A 255 22.67 8.15 -17.29
CA GLU A 255 23.54 7.90 -16.15
C GLU A 255 24.94 7.40 -16.63
N ALA A 256 24.99 6.50 -17.58
CA ALA A 256 26.24 6.04 -18.18
C ALA A 256 26.98 7.15 -18.95
N LYS A 257 26.26 7.95 -19.74
CA LYS A 257 26.80 9.13 -20.44
C LYS A 257 27.48 10.09 -19.47
N GLU A 258 26.86 10.36 -18.33
CA GLU A 258 27.33 11.30 -17.31
C GLU A 258 28.31 10.68 -16.30
N ARG A 259 28.59 9.38 -16.44
CA ARG A 259 29.51 8.63 -15.55
C ARG A 259 29.12 8.68 -14.08
N VAL A 260 27.83 8.68 -13.80
CA VAL A 260 27.28 8.51 -12.47
C VAL A 260 26.87 7.06 -12.25
N GLU A 261 26.52 6.70 -11.03
CA GLU A 261 26.05 5.35 -10.72
C GLU A 261 24.79 5.01 -11.53
N ILE A 262 24.83 3.88 -12.23
CA ILE A 262 23.69 3.39 -13.01
C ILE A 262 22.77 2.62 -12.06
N LYS A 263 21.58 3.14 -11.84
CA LYS A 263 20.54 2.43 -11.08
C LYS A 263 19.85 1.42 -12.00
N ASN A 264 19.93 0.15 -11.64
CA ASN A 264 19.33 -0.92 -12.42
C ASN A 264 17.82 -0.72 -12.56
N GLU A 265 17.28 -1.09 -13.71
CA GLU A 265 15.84 -1.24 -13.88
C GLU A 265 15.35 -2.40 -13.01
N ASN A 266 14.20 -2.18 -12.37
CA ASN A 266 13.50 -3.26 -11.72
C ASN A 266 12.50 -3.90 -12.67
N GLN A 267 12.51 -5.22 -12.73
CA GLN A 267 11.49 -5.98 -13.45
C GLN A 267 10.52 -6.61 -12.46
N THR A 268 9.28 -6.76 -12.86
CA THR A 268 8.28 -7.51 -12.07
C THR A 268 8.65 -8.98 -12.08
N LEU A 269 8.93 -9.54 -10.90
CA LEU A 269 9.26 -10.95 -10.70
C LEU A 269 8.00 -11.78 -10.41
N ALA A 270 7.08 -11.23 -9.63
CA ALA A 270 5.83 -11.86 -9.27
C ALA A 270 4.75 -10.81 -8.99
N THR A 271 3.52 -11.14 -9.29
CA THR A 271 2.36 -10.28 -9.00
C THR A 271 1.14 -11.12 -8.65
N VAL A 272 0.31 -10.62 -7.76
CA VAL A 272 -1.00 -11.17 -7.46
C VAL A 272 -1.97 -10.04 -7.13
N THR A 273 -3.19 -10.11 -7.63
CA THR A 273 -4.27 -9.24 -7.17
C THR A 273 -4.82 -9.73 -5.83
N LEU A 274 -5.30 -8.85 -4.99
CA LEU A 274 -5.94 -9.26 -3.74
C LEU A 274 -7.19 -10.10 -4.01
N GLN A 275 -7.91 -9.83 -5.10
CA GLN A 275 -9.04 -10.68 -5.52
C GLN A 275 -8.60 -12.12 -5.73
N ASN A 276 -7.54 -12.35 -6.50
CA ASN A 276 -7.04 -13.68 -6.77
C ASN A 276 -6.46 -14.33 -5.50
N TYR A 277 -5.78 -13.57 -4.67
CA TYR A 277 -5.25 -14.07 -3.42
C TYR A 277 -6.35 -14.57 -2.48
N PHE A 278 -7.38 -13.76 -2.20
CA PHE A 278 -8.46 -14.17 -1.29
C PHE A 278 -9.36 -15.29 -1.85
N ARG A 279 -9.39 -15.47 -3.16
CA ARG A 279 -10.09 -16.60 -3.79
C ARG A 279 -9.37 -17.95 -3.60
N LEU A 280 -8.15 -17.96 -3.11
CA LEU A 280 -7.44 -19.19 -2.76
C LEU A 280 -8.02 -19.88 -1.51
N TYR A 281 -8.65 -19.12 -0.63
CA TYR A 281 -9.23 -19.70 0.58
C TYR A 281 -10.43 -20.58 0.25
N ASP A 282 -10.48 -21.76 0.88
CA ASP A 282 -11.62 -22.67 0.75
C ASP A 282 -12.92 -22.02 1.25
N LYS A 283 -12.79 -21.20 2.29
CA LYS A 283 -13.88 -20.40 2.84
C LYS A 283 -13.40 -19.01 3.21
N LEU A 284 -14.16 -18.01 2.78
CA LEU A 284 -13.91 -16.60 3.04
C LEU A 284 -15.13 -15.99 3.69
N SER A 285 -14.93 -15.22 4.76
CA SER A 285 -15.96 -14.42 5.39
C SER A 285 -15.43 -13.05 5.76
N GLY A 286 -16.30 -12.14 6.14
CA GLY A 286 -15.89 -10.81 6.45
C GLY A 286 -16.78 -10.09 7.44
N MET A 287 -16.32 -8.95 7.87
CA MET A 287 -17.04 -8.04 8.75
C MET A 287 -16.68 -6.60 8.45
N THR A 288 -17.66 -5.73 8.53
CA THR A 288 -17.50 -4.28 8.38
C THR A 288 -18.72 -3.55 8.94
N GLY A 289 -18.62 -2.24 9.10
CA GLY A 289 -19.75 -1.37 9.39
C GLY A 289 -20.49 -0.84 8.15
N THR A 290 -19.95 -1.06 6.94
CA THR A 290 -20.35 -0.35 5.71
C THR A 290 -20.22 -1.21 4.45
N ALA A 291 -20.91 -2.35 4.38
CA ALA A 291 -20.78 -3.26 3.23
C ALA A 291 -21.98 -3.26 2.28
N GLU A 292 -23.11 -2.70 2.68
CA GLU A 292 -24.34 -2.75 1.86
C GLU A 292 -24.17 -2.14 0.48
N THR A 293 -23.47 -1.01 0.38
CA THR A 293 -23.19 -0.32 -0.90
C THR A 293 -22.34 -1.14 -1.85
N GLU A 294 -21.52 -2.05 -1.33
CA GLU A 294 -20.58 -2.89 -2.08
C GLU A 294 -21.06 -4.34 -2.22
N ALA A 295 -22.30 -4.64 -1.80
CA ALA A 295 -22.84 -6.00 -1.76
C ALA A 295 -22.80 -6.68 -3.13
N ALA A 296 -23.12 -5.97 -4.21
CA ALA A 296 -23.09 -6.51 -5.57
C ALA A 296 -21.66 -6.93 -6.00
N GLU A 297 -20.67 -6.11 -5.72
CA GLU A 297 -19.26 -6.39 -6.05
C GLU A 297 -18.72 -7.57 -5.21
N LEU A 298 -19.01 -7.60 -3.92
CA LEU A 298 -18.64 -8.71 -3.02
C LEU A 298 -19.25 -10.03 -3.48
N HIS A 299 -20.49 -10.02 -3.92
CA HIS A 299 -21.15 -11.22 -4.47
C HIS A 299 -20.54 -11.65 -5.81
N GLN A 300 -20.31 -10.71 -6.72
CA GLN A 300 -19.80 -11.00 -8.06
C GLN A 300 -18.37 -11.57 -8.02
N ILE A 301 -17.48 -10.96 -7.25
CA ILE A 301 -16.04 -11.30 -7.23
C ILE A 301 -15.76 -12.46 -6.27
N TYR A 302 -16.27 -12.39 -5.05
CA TYR A 302 -15.92 -13.30 -3.95
C TYR A 302 -17.00 -14.30 -3.60
N LYS A 303 -18.20 -14.21 -4.22
CA LYS A 303 -19.36 -15.07 -3.94
C LYS A 303 -19.82 -14.99 -2.48
N MET A 304 -19.66 -13.81 -1.86
CA MET A 304 -20.11 -13.54 -0.50
C MET A 304 -21.38 -12.69 -0.52
N ASP A 305 -22.34 -13.05 0.30
CA ASP A 305 -23.52 -12.24 0.56
C ASP A 305 -23.31 -11.34 1.76
N VAL A 306 -23.93 -10.18 1.77
CA VAL A 306 -23.89 -9.22 2.87
C VAL A 306 -25.14 -9.40 3.72
N VAL A 307 -24.95 -9.70 5.00
CA VAL A 307 -26.01 -9.84 5.99
C VAL A 307 -25.96 -8.69 6.98
N GLN A 308 -26.98 -7.86 6.99
CA GLN A 308 -27.09 -6.77 7.97
C GLN A 308 -27.50 -7.31 9.32
N ILE A 309 -26.66 -7.04 10.34
CA ILE A 309 -26.96 -7.39 11.72
C ILE A 309 -27.59 -6.18 12.42
N PRO A 310 -28.81 -6.30 12.94
CA PRO A 310 -29.44 -5.20 13.63
C PRO A 310 -28.62 -4.72 14.84
N PRO A 311 -28.47 -3.41 15.05
CA PRO A 311 -27.77 -2.89 16.22
C PRO A 311 -28.52 -3.24 17.52
N HIS A 312 -27.77 -3.38 18.60
CA HIS A 312 -28.33 -3.71 19.92
C HIS A 312 -29.27 -2.61 20.43
N ARG A 313 -28.94 -1.34 20.18
CA ARG A 313 -29.78 -0.19 20.54
C ARG A 313 -30.05 0.67 19.30
N PRO A 314 -31.21 1.38 19.28
CA PRO A 314 -31.50 2.32 18.19
C PRO A 314 -30.41 3.38 18.04
N HIS A 315 -30.10 3.73 16.81
CA HIS A 315 -29.15 4.78 16.49
C HIS A 315 -29.64 6.14 16.99
N GLN A 316 -28.78 6.85 17.71
CA GLN A 316 -29.06 8.22 18.19
C GLN A 316 -28.32 9.29 17.36
N ARG A 317 -27.49 8.87 16.38
CA ARG A 317 -26.76 9.77 15.50
C ARG A 317 -27.70 10.53 14.60
N THR A 318 -27.50 11.84 14.50
CA THR A 318 -28.19 12.69 13.55
C THR A 318 -27.25 13.01 12.39
N ASP A 319 -27.61 12.55 11.19
CA ASP A 319 -26.90 12.89 9.98
C ASP A 319 -27.46 14.21 9.44
N ARG A 320 -26.58 15.20 9.22
CA ARG A 320 -26.94 16.51 8.69
C ARG A 320 -26.69 16.55 7.20
N ASP A 321 -27.39 17.42 6.50
CA ASP A 321 -27.19 17.64 5.07
C ASP A 321 -25.80 18.23 4.78
N ASP A 322 -25.30 17.96 3.56
CA ASP A 322 -24.02 18.48 3.08
C ASP A 322 -24.06 20.00 2.92
N LEU A 323 -22.99 20.67 3.33
CA LEU A 323 -22.79 22.10 3.11
C LEU A 323 -21.85 22.31 1.92
N ILE A 324 -22.34 22.98 0.89
CA ILE A 324 -21.60 23.22 -0.35
C ILE A 324 -21.01 24.63 -0.36
N TYR A 325 -19.71 24.71 -0.64
CA TYR A 325 -18.94 25.95 -0.69
C TYR A 325 -18.40 26.21 -2.10
N LYS A 326 -18.25 27.48 -2.48
CA LYS A 326 -17.72 27.86 -3.79
C LYS A 326 -16.24 27.55 -3.98
N THR A 327 -15.45 27.58 -2.90
CA THR A 327 -14.01 27.31 -2.93
C THR A 327 -13.61 26.40 -1.79
N GLN A 328 -12.48 25.71 -1.94
CA GLN A 328 -11.91 24.91 -0.87
C GLN A 328 -11.49 25.74 0.33
N GLU A 329 -10.94 26.93 0.10
CA GLU A 329 -10.54 27.85 1.16
C GLU A 329 -11.73 28.27 2.04
N ALA A 330 -12.85 28.64 1.41
CA ALA A 330 -14.07 28.98 2.13
C ALA A 330 -14.61 27.78 2.93
N LYS A 331 -14.57 26.58 2.36
CA LYS A 331 -14.95 25.34 3.03
C LYS A 331 -14.09 25.08 4.26
N PHE A 332 -12.76 25.10 4.14
CA PHE A 332 -11.86 24.84 5.26
C PHE A 332 -11.94 25.91 6.34
N ALA A 333 -12.14 27.18 5.98
CA ALA A 333 -12.38 28.25 6.94
C ALA A 333 -13.65 27.99 7.76
N ALA A 334 -14.74 27.61 7.09
CA ALA A 334 -16.01 27.27 7.75
C ALA A 334 -15.87 26.03 8.65
N VAL A 335 -15.15 25.02 8.21
CA VAL A 335 -14.86 23.81 9.02
C VAL A 335 -14.09 24.20 10.30
N ALA A 336 -13.07 25.04 10.19
CA ALA A 336 -12.29 25.50 11.35
C ALA A 336 -13.16 26.29 12.35
N ASP A 337 -14.08 27.12 11.87
CA ASP A 337 -15.02 27.86 12.71
C ASP A 337 -16.01 26.93 13.42
N ASP A 338 -16.53 25.94 12.72
CA ASP A 338 -17.47 24.93 13.26
C ASP A 338 -16.77 24.08 14.35
N ILE A 339 -15.53 23.68 14.11
CA ILE A 339 -14.72 22.95 15.11
C ILE A 339 -14.55 23.78 16.37
N ALA A 340 -14.14 25.05 16.23
CA ALA A 340 -13.94 25.96 17.37
C ALA A 340 -15.22 26.12 18.20
N GLU A 341 -16.38 26.24 17.53
CA GLU A 341 -17.68 26.34 18.20
C GLU A 341 -18.02 25.10 19.03
N HIS A 342 -17.78 23.90 18.49
CA HIS A 342 -18.05 22.64 19.19
C HIS A 342 -17.09 22.41 20.37
N VAL A 343 -15.82 22.76 20.21
CA VAL A 343 -14.80 22.70 21.27
C VAL A 343 -15.19 23.63 22.44
N ALA A 344 -15.67 24.83 22.14
CA ALA A 344 -16.13 25.75 23.16
C ALA A 344 -17.28 25.22 24.02
N LYS A 345 -18.07 24.28 23.46
CA LYS A 345 -19.14 23.57 24.17
C LYS A 345 -18.65 22.32 24.93
N GLY A 346 -17.34 22.02 24.86
CA GLY A 346 -16.75 20.81 25.44
C GLY A 346 -17.02 19.53 24.65
N GLN A 347 -17.53 19.63 23.43
CA GLN A 347 -17.82 18.47 22.58
C GLN A 347 -16.55 17.98 21.87
N PRO A 348 -16.21 16.69 21.88
CA PRO A 348 -15.12 16.16 21.08
C PRO A 348 -15.50 16.17 19.59
N VAL A 349 -14.51 16.43 18.75
CA VAL A 349 -14.70 16.55 17.29
C VAL A 349 -13.73 15.64 16.56
N LEU A 350 -14.25 14.82 15.66
CA LEU A 350 -13.47 14.03 14.72
C LEU A 350 -13.66 14.60 13.30
N VAL A 351 -12.57 14.97 12.66
CA VAL A 351 -12.59 15.55 11.31
C VAL A 351 -11.90 14.60 10.33
N GLY A 352 -12.64 14.11 9.36
CA GLY A 352 -12.11 13.30 8.27
C GLY A 352 -11.73 14.18 7.07
N THR A 353 -10.54 13.96 6.52
CA THR A 353 -10.07 14.57 5.28
C THR A 353 -9.70 13.52 4.25
N THR A 354 -9.64 13.90 2.98
CA THR A 354 -9.37 12.96 1.88
C THR A 354 -7.89 12.77 1.56
N SER A 355 -6.98 13.52 2.19
CA SER A 355 -5.54 13.39 1.99
C SER A 355 -4.75 13.92 3.19
N VAL A 356 -3.49 13.47 3.31
CA VAL A 356 -2.54 13.99 4.32
C VAL A 356 -2.34 15.49 4.16
N GLU A 357 -2.19 15.97 2.93
CA GLU A 357 -2.03 17.39 2.62
C GLU A 357 -3.19 18.25 3.13
N ARG A 358 -4.42 17.81 2.92
CA ARG A 358 -5.62 18.49 3.44
C ARG A 358 -5.71 18.47 4.95
N SER A 359 -5.28 17.38 5.58
CA SER A 359 -5.19 17.30 7.05
C SER A 359 -4.19 18.30 7.60
N GLU A 360 -3.03 18.42 6.97
CA GLU A 360 -1.99 19.38 7.37
C GLU A 360 -2.46 20.84 7.18
N TYR A 361 -3.15 21.11 6.08
CA TYR A 361 -3.72 22.44 5.81
C TYR A 361 -4.75 22.83 6.88
N LEU A 362 -5.69 21.92 7.19
CA LEU A 362 -6.67 22.17 8.27
C LEU A 362 -5.99 22.33 9.63
N SER A 363 -4.96 21.54 9.91
CA SER A 363 -4.17 21.65 11.15
C SER A 363 -3.55 23.04 11.30
N GLN A 364 -3.00 23.60 10.22
CA GLN A 364 -2.45 24.95 10.23
C GLN A 364 -3.53 26.01 10.53
N LEU A 365 -4.73 25.87 9.96
CA LEU A 365 -5.85 26.78 10.25
C LEU A 365 -6.29 26.70 11.71
N LEU A 366 -6.37 25.50 12.27
CA LEU A 366 -6.74 25.30 13.67
C LEU A 366 -5.67 25.87 14.61
N THR A 367 -4.40 25.71 14.30
CA THR A 367 -3.29 26.30 15.06
C THR A 367 -3.38 27.83 15.07
N ARG A 368 -3.69 28.45 13.92
CA ARG A 368 -3.87 29.91 13.83
C ARG A 368 -5.06 30.41 14.65
N LYS A 369 -6.09 29.60 14.83
CA LYS A 369 -7.25 29.89 15.67
C LYS A 369 -7.03 29.60 17.15
N GLY A 370 -5.89 29.03 17.52
CA GLY A 370 -5.61 28.61 18.89
C GLY A 370 -6.39 27.37 19.35
N VAL A 371 -6.86 26.54 18.44
CA VAL A 371 -7.56 25.29 18.74
C VAL A 371 -6.54 24.16 18.86
N GLU A 372 -6.38 23.61 20.04
CA GLU A 372 -5.57 22.42 20.26
C GLU A 372 -6.18 21.22 19.55
N HIS A 373 -5.35 20.44 18.85
CA HIS A 373 -5.80 19.28 18.10
C HIS A 373 -4.67 18.28 17.91
N ASN A 374 -5.05 17.04 17.60
CA ASN A 374 -4.15 15.98 17.17
C ASN A 374 -4.37 15.66 15.69
N VAL A 375 -3.31 15.36 14.96
CA VAL A 375 -3.40 14.90 13.57
C VAL A 375 -3.06 13.42 13.51
N LEU A 376 -4.01 12.64 13.00
CA LEU A 376 -3.88 11.21 12.80
C LEU A 376 -3.60 10.96 11.33
N ASN A 377 -2.37 10.53 11.00
CA ASN A 377 -2.00 10.12 9.66
C ASN A 377 -1.29 8.75 9.69
N ALA A 378 -1.30 8.05 8.55
CA ALA A 378 -0.80 6.68 8.44
C ALA A 378 0.72 6.51 8.63
N LYS A 379 1.46 7.55 9.01
CA LYS A 379 2.92 7.51 9.16
C LYS A 379 3.39 6.95 10.51
N HIS A 380 2.54 6.98 11.55
CA HIS A 380 2.93 6.62 12.92
C HIS A 380 1.85 5.79 13.61
N HIS A 381 1.79 4.49 13.30
CA HIS A 381 0.73 3.60 13.79
C HIS A 381 0.68 3.42 15.31
N GLU A 382 1.81 3.43 16.01
CA GLU A 382 1.84 3.31 17.47
C GLU A 382 1.25 4.56 18.18
N GLU A 383 1.57 5.73 17.65
CA GLU A 383 1.03 6.99 18.15
C GLU A 383 -0.48 7.12 17.85
N GLU A 384 -0.94 6.52 16.75
CA GLU A 384 -2.35 6.44 16.38
C GLU A 384 -3.21 5.85 17.51
N GLY A 385 -2.77 4.76 18.13
CA GLY A 385 -3.51 4.10 19.19
C GLY A 385 -3.77 5.02 20.38
N ARG A 386 -2.78 5.82 20.77
CA ARG A 386 -2.92 6.82 21.85
C ARG A 386 -3.87 7.96 21.47
N ILE A 387 -3.70 8.51 20.27
CA ILE A 387 -4.55 9.59 19.75
C ILE A 387 -6.02 9.15 19.71
N ILE A 388 -6.29 7.94 19.22
CA ILE A 388 -7.65 7.40 19.16
C ILE A 388 -8.24 7.16 20.55
N ALA A 389 -7.43 6.67 21.49
CA ALA A 389 -7.87 6.47 22.87
C ALA A 389 -8.32 7.77 23.54
N GLU A 390 -7.71 8.89 23.18
CA GLU A 390 -8.02 10.23 23.70
C GLU A 390 -9.09 10.97 22.88
N ALA A 391 -9.38 10.52 21.66
CA ALA A 391 -10.25 11.24 20.72
C ALA A 391 -11.67 11.51 21.25
N GLY A 392 -12.18 10.66 22.12
CA GLY A 392 -13.49 10.82 22.76
C GLY A 392 -13.50 11.70 24.01
N LEU A 393 -12.36 12.22 24.46
CA LEU A 393 -12.30 13.11 25.63
C LEU A 393 -13.02 14.44 25.34
N PRO A 394 -13.67 15.05 26.36
CA PRO A 394 -14.33 16.34 26.18
C PRO A 394 -13.41 17.42 25.61
N GLY A 395 -13.84 18.10 24.55
CA GLY A 395 -13.10 19.19 23.92
C GLY A 395 -11.94 18.77 23.05
N ASN A 396 -11.63 17.48 22.90
CA ASN A 396 -10.57 17.01 22.01
C ASN A 396 -10.97 17.14 20.54
N VAL A 397 -10.00 17.55 19.73
CA VAL A 397 -10.12 17.61 18.28
C VAL A 397 -9.11 16.65 17.65
N THR A 398 -9.59 15.74 16.82
CA THR A 398 -8.77 14.80 16.07
C THR A 398 -9.00 14.99 14.58
N VAL A 399 -7.95 15.36 13.84
CA VAL A 399 -7.97 15.49 12.39
C VAL A 399 -7.37 14.22 11.79
N SER A 400 -8.13 13.54 10.96
CA SER A 400 -7.74 12.23 10.40
C SER A 400 -7.89 12.20 8.89
N THR A 401 -7.06 11.42 8.20
CA THR A 401 -7.34 11.00 6.82
C THR A 401 -8.34 9.84 6.84
N ASN A 402 -9.05 9.62 5.71
CA ASN A 402 -10.07 8.54 5.63
C ASN A 402 -9.55 7.15 5.97
N MET A 403 -8.27 6.88 5.77
CA MET A 403 -7.67 5.56 6.01
C MET A 403 -7.07 5.42 7.42
N ALA A 404 -6.88 6.52 8.13
CA ALA A 404 -6.30 6.50 9.47
C ALA A 404 -7.36 6.18 10.53
N GLY A 405 -6.97 5.40 11.54
CA GLY A 405 -7.83 5.03 12.67
C GLY A 405 -8.94 4.00 12.36
N ARG A 406 -9.00 3.45 11.15
CA ARG A 406 -9.97 2.39 10.83
C ARG A 406 -9.73 1.15 11.69
N GLY A 407 -10.82 0.48 12.05
CA GLY A 407 -10.80 -0.73 12.87
C GLY A 407 -10.57 -0.48 14.38
N THR A 408 -10.46 0.77 14.81
CA THR A 408 -10.31 1.12 16.22
C THR A 408 -11.53 1.92 16.69
N ASP A 409 -12.15 1.48 17.79
CA ASP A 409 -13.31 2.16 18.36
C ASP A 409 -12.89 3.40 19.14
N ILE A 410 -13.65 4.50 18.96
CA ILE A 410 -13.53 5.71 19.78
C ILE A 410 -14.54 5.60 20.91
N VAL A 411 -14.04 5.63 22.13
CA VAL A 411 -14.86 5.59 23.35
C VAL A 411 -15.14 7.00 23.82
N LEU A 412 -16.42 7.38 23.90
CA LEU A 412 -16.82 8.67 24.45
C LEU A 412 -16.42 8.76 25.93
N GLY A 413 -15.72 9.83 26.29
CA GLY A 413 -15.09 10.00 27.59
C GLY A 413 -13.64 9.49 27.67
N GLY A 414 -13.10 8.95 26.58
CA GLY A 414 -11.77 8.35 26.48
C GLY A 414 -11.75 6.86 26.79
N ASN A 415 -10.70 6.16 26.36
CA ASN A 415 -10.51 4.74 26.65
C ASN A 415 -9.80 4.56 27.99
N PRO A 416 -10.49 4.07 29.05
CA PRO A 416 -9.91 3.99 30.39
C PRO A 416 -8.72 3.03 30.48
N GLU A 417 -8.68 1.96 29.71
CA GLU A 417 -7.57 0.98 29.74
C GLU A 417 -6.26 1.62 29.28
N VAL A 418 -6.28 2.33 28.16
CA VAL A 418 -5.09 3.01 27.62
C VAL A 418 -4.69 4.22 28.46
N LEU A 419 -5.66 4.96 29.00
CA LEU A 419 -5.41 6.14 29.84
C LEU A 419 -4.84 5.77 31.23
N LEU A 420 -5.16 4.59 31.74
CA LEU A 420 -4.62 4.08 33.00
C LEU A 420 -3.16 3.63 32.84
N ASP A 421 -2.85 2.89 31.77
CA ASP A 421 -1.48 2.43 31.50
C ASP A 421 -0.51 3.61 31.31
N ALA A 422 -0.95 4.68 30.66
CA ALA A 422 -0.15 5.90 30.47
C ALA A 422 0.09 6.70 31.77
N LYS A 423 -0.70 6.46 32.84
CA LYS A 423 -0.51 7.10 34.16
C LYS A 423 0.31 6.26 35.14
N LEU A 424 0.51 4.97 34.79
CA LEU A 424 1.26 4.03 35.64
C LEU A 424 2.72 3.87 35.16
N GLN A 425 3.04 4.39 33.98
CA GLN A 425 4.42 4.55 33.45
C GLN A 425 4.96 5.95 33.80
#